data_326aeae3b10c02330aadea75c2295e38
#
_entry.id   326aeae3b10c02330aadea75c2295e38
#
_cell.length_a   1.000
_cell.length_b   1.000
_cell.length_c   1.000
_cell.angle_alpha   90.00
_cell.angle_beta   90.00
_cell.angle_gamma   90.00
#
_symmetry.space_group_name_H-M   'P 1'
#
loop_
_entity.id
_entity.type
_entity.pdbx_description
1 polymer ?
#
loop_
_entity_poly.entity_id
_entity_poly.type
_entity_poly.pdbx_seq_one_letter_code
_entity_poly.pdbx_strand_id
1 'polypeptide(L)' 'MELNTSNKFEIYFKKLNYLVIYPDKSTKFYKSLRSISDDIYVDYTTISKKLADSDNCYVICRLNNYMFYIKKMDF' A
#
# COMPACT_ATOMS: atom_id res chain seq x y z
N MET A 1 0.21 -16.35 26.96
CA MET A 1 1.32 -15.92 26.24
C MET A 1 1.12 -15.99 24.73
N GLU A 2 0.52 -17.06 24.24
CA GLU A 2 0.21 -17.10 22.82
C GLU A 2 -0.75 -15.98 22.43
N LEU A 3 -1.70 -15.67 23.31
CA LEU A 3 -2.65 -14.58 23.04
C LEU A 3 -1.92 -13.25 22.89
N ASN A 4 -0.90 -13.01 23.70
CA ASN A 4 -0.14 -11.78 23.60
C ASN A 4 0.60 -11.69 22.29
N THR A 5 1.16 -12.80 21.83
CA THR A 5 1.85 -12.84 20.54
C THR A 5 0.89 -12.56 19.40
N SER A 6 -0.27 -13.21 19.42
CA SER A 6 -1.31 -12.97 18.40
C SER A 6 -1.76 -11.52 18.39
N ASN A 7 -1.96 -10.94 19.56
CA ASN A 7 -2.38 -9.54 19.68
C ASN A 7 -1.32 -8.60 19.10
N LYS A 8 -0.05 -8.91 19.31
CA LYS A 8 1.03 -8.09 18.77
C LYS A 8 1.02 -8.12 17.26
N PHE A 9 0.81 -9.28 16.65
CA PHE A 9 0.73 -9.37 15.20
C PHE A 9 -0.45 -8.61 14.66
N GLU A 10 -1.62 -8.75 15.27
CA GLU A 10 -2.80 -8.02 14.85
C GLU A 10 -2.59 -6.52 14.89
N ILE A 11 -1.99 -6.01 15.97
CA ILE A 11 -1.71 -4.59 16.10
C ILE A 11 -0.73 -4.15 15.04
N TYR A 12 0.30 -4.94 14.77
CA TYR A 12 1.29 -4.62 13.76
C TYR A 12 0.63 -4.50 12.38
N PHE A 13 -0.16 -5.49 11.97
CA PHE A 13 -0.77 -5.48 10.65
C PHE A 13 -1.84 -4.39 10.52
N LYS A 14 -2.53 -4.05 11.58
CA LYS A 14 -3.48 -2.94 11.54
C LYS A 14 -2.82 -1.60 11.25
N LYS A 15 -1.54 -1.47 11.53
CA LYS A 15 -0.77 -0.27 11.21
C LYS A 15 -0.29 -0.25 9.78
N LEU A 16 -0.35 -1.38 9.09
CA LEU A 16 0.08 -1.50 7.69
C LEU A 16 -1.17 -1.52 6.83
N ASN A 17 -1.61 -0.33 6.44
CA ASN A 17 -2.92 -0.13 5.82
C ASN A 17 -2.97 -0.41 4.33
N TYR A 18 -1.82 -0.51 3.69
CA TYR A 18 -1.75 -0.63 2.24
C TYR A 18 -0.74 -1.67 1.81
N LEU A 19 -1.07 -2.38 0.74
CA LEU A 19 -0.16 -3.31 0.08
C LEU A 19 0.14 -2.79 -1.30
N VAL A 20 1.42 -2.76 -1.68
CA VAL A 20 1.83 -2.41 -3.04
C VAL A 20 2.54 -3.60 -3.67
N ILE A 21 2.10 -3.95 -4.87
CA ILE A 21 2.75 -4.97 -5.68
C ILE A 21 3.55 -4.26 -6.76
N TYR A 22 4.85 -4.50 -6.77
CA TYR A 22 5.79 -3.88 -7.69
C TYR A 22 5.82 -4.60 -9.03
N PRO A 23 6.38 -3.98 -10.08
CA PRO A 23 6.43 -4.61 -11.41
C PRO A 23 7.13 -5.98 -11.45
N ASP A 24 8.09 -6.20 -10.56
CA ASP A 24 8.80 -7.48 -10.46
C ASP A 24 8.03 -8.50 -9.60
N LYS A 25 6.78 -8.17 -9.24
CA LYS A 25 5.90 -8.97 -8.41
C LYS A 25 6.28 -9.04 -6.94
N SER A 26 7.31 -8.29 -6.52
CA SER A 26 7.58 -8.14 -5.09
C SER A 26 6.49 -7.30 -4.45
N THR A 27 6.33 -7.45 -3.14
CA THR A 27 5.28 -6.75 -2.40
C THR A 27 5.89 -6.01 -1.23
N LYS A 28 5.21 -4.93 -0.84
CA LYS A 28 5.61 -4.16 0.33
C LYS A 28 4.38 -3.56 0.98
N PHE A 29 4.36 -3.58 2.31
CA PHE A 29 3.27 -2.97 3.08
C PHE A 29 3.65 -1.54 3.47
N TYR A 30 2.64 -0.68 3.52
CA TYR A 30 2.82 0.74 3.87
C TYR A 30 1.78 1.18 4.87
N LYS A 31 2.16 2.17 5.68
CA LYS A 31 1.27 2.74 6.69
C LYS A 31 0.42 3.88 6.13
N SER A 32 0.88 4.53 5.08
CA SER A 32 0.20 5.70 4.54
C SER A 32 0.39 5.81 3.04
N LEU A 33 -0.51 6.54 2.40
CA LEU A 33 -0.41 6.82 0.96
C LEU A 33 0.79 7.71 0.65
N ARG A 34 1.15 8.58 1.59
CA ARG A 34 2.32 9.45 1.38
C ARG A 34 3.61 8.65 1.30
N SER A 35 3.75 7.62 2.13
CA SER A 35 4.91 6.73 2.05
C SER A 35 4.99 6.02 0.71
N ILE A 36 3.85 5.59 0.19
CA ILE A 36 3.79 4.96 -1.14
C ILE A 36 4.23 5.97 -2.20
N SER A 37 3.65 7.15 -2.17
CA SER A 37 3.96 8.21 -3.13
C SER A 37 5.46 8.51 -3.16
N ASP A 38 6.08 8.59 -1.99
CA ASP A 38 7.51 8.85 -1.90
C ASP A 38 8.36 7.74 -2.50
N ASP A 39 7.94 6.49 -2.34
CA ASP A 39 8.72 5.34 -2.79
C ASP A 39 8.57 5.04 -4.27
N ILE A 40 7.37 5.19 -4.82
CA ILE A 40 7.12 4.81 -6.21
C ILE A 40 7.04 6.01 -7.16
N TYR A 41 7.19 7.21 -6.62
CA TYR A 41 7.18 8.45 -7.42
C TYR A 41 5.90 8.64 -8.22
N VAL A 42 4.78 8.32 -7.61
CA VAL A 42 3.46 8.60 -8.15
C VAL A 42 2.80 9.62 -7.23
N ASP A 43 2.17 10.61 -7.82
CA ASP A 43 1.59 11.71 -7.06
C ASP A 43 0.57 11.22 -6.02
N TYR A 44 0.69 11.75 -4.81
CA TYR A 44 -0.20 11.41 -3.71
C TYR A 44 -1.68 11.59 -4.08
N THR A 45 -1.99 12.71 -4.73
CA THR A 45 -3.36 13.02 -5.11
C THR A 45 -3.93 11.99 -6.08
N THR A 46 -3.11 11.52 -7.01
CA THR A 46 -3.53 10.48 -7.95
C THR A 46 -3.90 9.20 -7.22
N ILE A 47 -3.06 8.76 -6.30
CA ILE A 47 -3.32 7.54 -5.53
C ILE A 47 -4.57 7.72 -4.68
N SER A 48 -4.67 8.85 -3.99
CA SER A 48 -5.78 9.13 -3.10
C SER A 48 -7.12 9.12 -3.83
N LYS A 49 -7.17 9.75 -4.99
CA LYS A 49 -8.40 9.80 -5.79
C LYS A 49 -8.83 8.41 -6.26
N LYS A 50 -7.88 7.61 -6.70
CA LYS A 50 -8.19 6.25 -7.18
C LYS A 50 -8.70 5.36 -6.05
N LEU A 51 -8.13 5.49 -4.85
CA LEU A 51 -8.54 4.71 -3.70
C LEU A 51 -9.77 5.26 -3.00
N ALA A 52 -10.25 6.43 -3.38
CA ALA A 52 -11.51 6.96 -2.85
C ALA A 52 -12.72 6.21 -3.41
N ASP A 53 -12.62 5.75 -4.65
CA ASP A 53 -13.72 5.06 -5.33
C ASP A 53 -13.64 3.54 -5.21
N SER A 54 -12.48 3.02 -4.87
CA SER A 54 -12.24 1.57 -4.83
C SER A 54 -11.18 1.27 -3.79
N ASP A 55 -11.19 0.06 -3.26
CA ASP A 55 -10.18 -0.35 -2.28
C ASP A 55 -8.88 -0.83 -2.93
N ASN A 56 -8.79 -0.76 -4.26
CA ASN A 56 -7.56 -1.11 -4.98
C ASN A 56 -7.47 -0.32 -6.27
N CYS A 57 -6.26 -0.19 -6.79
CA CYS A 57 -6.05 0.53 -8.04
C CYS A 57 -4.70 0.18 -8.66
N TYR A 58 -4.58 0.49 -9.95
CA TYR A 58 -3.29 0.48 -10.65
C TYR A 58 -2.85 1.91 -10.87
N VAL A 59 -1.56 2.16 -10.67
CA VAL A 59 -0.97 3.46 -10.96
C VAL A 59 0.31 3.26 -11.76
N ILE A 60 0.64 4.26 -12.57
CA ILE A 60 1.83 4.21 -13.42
C ILE A 60 2.75 5.36 -13.04
N CYS A 61 4.01 5.04 -12.76
CA CYS A 61 5.03 6.04 -12.55
C CYS A 61 5.46 6.60 -13.90
N ARG A 62 5.30 7.91 -14.10
CA ARG A 62 5.60 8.53 -15.38
C ARG A 62 7.09 8.63 -15.67
N LEU A 63 7.93 8.49 -14.65
CA LEU A 63 9.37 8.56 -14.84
C LEU A 63 9.92 7.35 -15.55
N ASN A 64 9.33 6.17 -15.37
CA ASN A 64 9.86 4.92 -15.90
C ASN A 64 8.80 3.99 -16.48
N ASN A 65 7.54 4.43 -16.50
CA ASN A 65 6.39 3.65 -16.98
C ASN A 65 6.15 2.36 -16.21
N TYR A 66 6.66 2.25 -15.00
CA TYR A 66 6.39 1.10 -14.16
C TYR A 66 4.97 1.17 -13.62
N MET A 67 4.30 0.02 -13.65
CA MET A 67 2.94 -0.10 -13.13
C MET A 67 2.97 -0.75 -11.75
N PHE A 68 2.23 -0.15 -10.82
CA PHE A 68 2.11 -0.65 -9.45
C PHE A 68 0.64 -0.94 -9.15
N TYR A 69 0.41 -2.01 -8.42
CA TYR A 69 -0.92 -2.32 -7.91
C TYR A 69 -0.96 -1.97 -6.42
N ILE A 70 -1.94 -1.18 -6.03
CA ILE A 70 -2.09 -0.72 -4.64
C ILE A 70 -3.43 -1.18 -4.11
N LYS A 71 -3.42 -1.80 -2.94
CA LYS A 71 -4.63 -2.30 -2.31
C LYS A 71 -4.72 -1.80 -0.87
N LYS A 72 -5.88 -1.29 -0.50
CA LYS A 72 -6.20 -1.02 0.90
C LYS A 72 -6.37 -2.35 1.63
N MET A 73 -5.74 -2.46 2.78
CA MET A 73 -5.86 -3.66 3.61
C MET A 73 -6.85 -3.37 4.72
N ASP A 74 -7.75 -4.31 4.94
CA ASP A 74 -8.76 -4.21 5.97
C ASP A 74 -8.55 -5.37 6.94
N PHE A 75 -7.84 -5.09 8.01
CA PHE A 75 -7.54 -6.09 9.03
C PHE A 75 -8.47 -5.98 10.23
#